data_c9206f395ab4ad374395a2c76eeb262f
#
_entry.id   c9206f395ab4ad374395a2c76eeb262f
#
_cell.length_a   1.000
_cell.length_b   1.000
_cell.length_c   1.000
_cell.angle_alpha   90.00
_cell.angle_beta   90.00
_cell.angle_gamma   90.00
#
_symmetry.space_group_name_H-M   'P 1'
#
loop_
_entity.id
_entity.type
_entity.pdbx_description
1 polymer ?
#
loop_
_entity_poly.entity_id
_entity_poly.type
_entity_poly.pdbx_seq_one_letter_code
_entity_poly.pdbx_strand_id
1 'polypeptide(L)'
;DRIVDKLEDPDGSVVSATVNVICELAHTNPANYIDLAPRLYAMLKESNNNWMVIRLLKLFSSLALTEPRLKNKLLPEIKSLMISTKALSLTYECINAILNGNMLSSDDIETAHLIVEKLLIFFESNDQNLKYVGLLAFIKTCKIHQKLIKKHDKIILTSIYDNDLTIRETSLDIVNSLVSEQNIVAIVTRLTVQLLPYKEQQEHLDEINRKLLSMENEREGEEDEEDGEYENSSYNLIGSSQQPIVVSDKYKFLLINKIIEICSMNNYENIPNFKWYLGVLHDILKLNVDNKISNVDSIISQQLVDIGVRVPSVRPKLVDMCLELCQIPWNSDEKVLMFKNGLGNCIWIVGEYYDEYIQDADVDSDSNSKASNSDRDEDNKYSAIEIVDCISKQRSLERLGHINFDGTVSVYIQAIAKIFGKFCSIFGENKWSRSQFQSVNSLSKKIITWFNKFQNSPNFEVQERALSFIEVLKLVEESIQSELETLESSGDDTAYPPNFLIKGFVPLFTATTIKPVGLKTQSKIQPPVDLD
;
A
#
# COMPACT_ATOMS: atom_id res chain seq x y z
N ASP A 1 52.59 -19.04 1.50
CA ASP A 1 53.42 -20.28 1.61
C ASP A 1 53.49 -20.79 3.06
N ARG A 2 54.02 -20.07 4.06
CA ARG A 2 54.19 -20.55 5.45
C ARG A 2 52.87 -20.95 6.14
N ILE A 3 51.76 -20.34 5.82
CA ILE A 3 50.43 -20.68 6.38
C ILE A 3 49.93 -21.96 5.72
N VAL A 4 50.16 -22.14 4.42
CA VAL A 4 49.73 -23.32 3.67
C VAL A 4 50.44 -24.58 4.16
N ASP A 5 51.76 -24.49 4.51
CA ASP A 5 52.55 -25.60 5.07
C ASP A 5 51.96 -26.11 6.40
N LYS A 6 51.28 -25.23 7.16
CA LYS A 6 50.65 -25.60 8.44
C LYS A 6 49.31 -26.34 8.30
N LEU A 7 48.79 -26.49 7.12
CA LEU A 7 47.62 -27.37 6.86
C LEU A 7 48.00 -28.88 6.99
N GLU A 8 49.29 -29.22 6.98
CA GLU A 8 49.82 -30.58 7.15
C GLU A 8 50.44 -30.80 8.51
N ASP A 9 50.23 -29.92 9.46
CA ASP A 9 50.75 -30.06 10.81
C ASP A 9 50.10 -31.29 11.49
N PRO A 10 50.91 -32.11 12.21
CA PRO A 10 50.40 -33.28 12.92
C PRO A 10 49.45 -32.93 14.06
N ASP A 11 49.46 -31.69 14.54
CA ASP A 11 48.51 -31.21 15.55
C ASP A 11 47.24 -30.64 14.89
N GLY A 12 46.11 -31.31 15.11
CA GLY A 12 44.79 -30.87 14.61
C GLY A 12 44.37 -29.48 15.08
N SER A 13 44.88 -28.99 16.22
CA SER A 13 44.62 -27.64 16.72
C SER A 13 45.29 -26.58 15.84
N VAL A 14 46.53 -26.86 15.39
CA VAL A 14 47.29 -25.99 14.47
C VAL A 14 46.60 -25.94 13.11
N VAL A 15 46.15 -27.09 12.61
CA VAL A 15 45.39 -27.19 11.35
C VAL A 15 44.09 -26.38 11.44
N SER A 16 43.34 -26.53 12.53
CA SER A 16 42.08 -25.79 12.74
C SER A 16 42.32 -24.29 12.81
N ALA A 17 43.34 -23.83 13.51
CA ALA A 17 43.75 -22.43 13.58
C ALA A 17 44.17 -21.90 12.20
N THR A 18 44.90 -22.69 11.43
CA THR A 18 45.35 -22.36 10.08
C THR A 18 44.17 -22.21 9.13
N VAL A 19 43.20 -23.13 9.17
CA VAL A 19 41.96 -23.04 8.39
C VAL A 19 41.19 -21.76 8.72
N ASN A 20 41.10 -21.39 10.01
CA ASN A 20 40.44 -20.13 10.40
C ASN A 20 41.12 -18.91 9.76
N VAL A 21 42.43 -18.82 9.79
CA VAL A 21 43.18 -17.71 9.18
C VAL A 21 42.99 -17.69 7.68
N ILE A 22 43.03 -18.85 7.01
CA ILE A 22 42.77 -18.93 5.57
C ILE A 22 41.37 -18.50 5.24
N CYS A 23 40.34 -18.87 6.02
CA CYS A 23 38.96 -18.45 5.82
C CYS A 23 38.82 -16.93 5.87
N GLU A 24 39.39 -16.26 6.86
CA GLU A 24 39.34 -14.80 6.98
C GLU A 24 40.07 -14.08 5.82
N LEU A 25 41.22 -14.58 5.43
CA LEU A 25 42.00 -14.03 4.31
C LEU A 25 41.29 -14.26 2.96
N ALA A 26 40.68 -15.42 2.77
CA ALA A 26 39.95 -15.75 1.55
C ALA A 26 38.61 -14.98 1.44
N HIS A 27 38.06 -14.53 2.55
CA HIS A 27 36.87 -13.67 2.53
C HIS A 27 37.18 -12.31 1.85
N THR A 28 38.41 -11.78 2.05
CA THR A 28 38.84 -10.54 1.41
C THR A 28 39.29 -10.74 -0.04
N ASN A 29 40.05 -11.84 -0.32
CA ASN A 29 40.59 -12.14 -1.64
C ASN A 29 40.44 -13.62 -2.01
N PRO A 30 39.28 -14.12 -2.39
CA PRO A 30 39.03 -15.54 -2.64
C PRO A 30 39.89 -16.10 -3.80
N ALA A 31 40.18 -15.31 -4.81
CA ALA A 31 40.96 -15.73 -5.99
C ALA A 31 42.35 -16.30 -5.63
N ASN A 32 42.99 -15.76 -4.59
CA ASN A 32 44.34 -16.20 -4.18
C ASN A 32 44.37 -17.58 -3.50
N TYR A 33 43.21 -18.13 -3.14
CA TYR A 33 43.08 -19.39 -2.39
C TYR A 33 42.40 -20.51 -3.16
N ILE A 34 42.09 -20.29 -4.46
CA ILE A 34 41.45 -21.30 -5.32
C ILE A 34 42.31 -22.54 -5.47
N ASP A 35 43.62 -22.39 -5.56
CA ASP A 35 44.57 -23.51 -5.70
C ASP A 35 44.54 -24.44 -4.49
N LEU A 36 44.11 -23.97 -3.33
CA LEU A 36 43.96 -24.79 -2.12
C LEU A 36 42.63 -25.57 -2.07
N ALA A 37 41.70 -25.29 -2.97
CA ALA A 37 40.37 -25.89 -2.95
C ALA A 37 40.35 -27.42 -2.96
N PRO A 38 41.20 -28.14 -3.74
CA PRO A 38 41.24 -29.62 -3.69
C PRO A 38 41.63 -30.17 -2.32
N ARG A 39 42.58 -29.54 -1.64
CA ARG A 39 43.04 -29.93 -0.33
C ARG A 39 42.02 -29.66 0.77
N LEU A 40 41.43 -28.46 0.76
CA LEU A 40 40.37 -28.07 1.68
C LEU A 40 39.12 -28.95 1.49
N TYR A 41 38.85 -29.39 0.26
CA TYR A 41 37.77 -30.32 -0.02
C TYR A 41 38.01 -31.72 0.57
N ALA A 42 39.25 -32.24 0.52
CA ALA A 42 39.56 -33.48 1.19
C ALA A 42 39.34 -33.34 2.72
N MET A 43 39.78 -32.23 3.30
CA MET A 43 39.57 -31.95 4.73
C MET A 43 38.06 -31.82 5.07
N LEU A 44 37.23 -31.29 4.19
CA LEU A 44 35.76 -31.21 4.38
C LEU A 44 35.16 -32.61 4.51
N LYS A 45 35.64 -33.59 3.73
CA LYS A 45 35.15 -34.97 3.75
C LYS A 45 35.62 -35.78 4.96
N GLU A 46 36.84 -35.55 5.40
CA GLU A 46 37.47 -36.32 6.45
C GLU A 46 37.21 -35.77 7.87
N SER A 47 36.80 -34.53 7.97
CA SER A 47 36.60 -33.86 9.26
C SER A 47 35.31 -34.31 9.97
N ASN A 48 35.52 -34.80 11.20
CA ASN A 48 34.43 -35.09 12.14
C ASN A 48 34.10 -33.90 13.08
N ASN A 49 34.83 -32.79 12.95
CA ASN A 49 34.65 -31.61 13.78
C ASN A 49 33.70 -30.61 13.10
N ASN A 50 32.50 -30.51 13.61
CA ASN A 50 31.48 -29.61 13.07
C ASN A 50 31.96 -28.15 12.97
N TRP A 51 32.75 -27.66 13.90
CA TRP A 51 33.30 -26.31 13.88
C TRP A 51 34.21 -26.06 12.67
N MET A 52 35.06 -27.03 12.37
CA MET A 52 35.96 -26.98 11.22
C MET A 52 35.17 -27.06 9.91
N VAL A 53 34.18 -27.96 9.84
CA VAL A 53 33.29 -28.08 8.68
C VAL A 53 32.53 -26.77 8.40
N ILE A 54 31.99 -26.10 9.42
CA ILE A 54 31.35 -24.79 9.30
C ILE A 54 32.31 -23.76 8.70
N ARG A 55 33.55 -23.72 9.15
CA ARG A 55 34.55 -22.78 8.61
C ARG A 55 34.89 -23.07 7.15
N LEU A 56 35.04 -24.34 6.80
CA LEU A 56 35.30 -24.78 5.43
C LEU A 56 34.10 -24.44 4.51
N LEU A 57 32.86 -24.62 4.98
CA LEU A 57 31.67 -24.27 4.23
C LEU A 57 31.60 -22.76 3.92
N LYS A 58 31.93 -21.91 4.91
CA LYS A 58 32.03 -20.45 4.70
C LYS A 58 33.07 -20.10 3.65
N LEU A 59 34.25 -20.72 3.73
CA LEU A 59 35.29 -20.54 2.74
C LEU A 59 34.82 -20.94 1.34
N PHE A 60 34.22 -22.13 1.22
CA PHE A 60 33.72 -22.61 -0.08
C PHE A 60 32.61 -21.80 -0.65
N SER A 61 31.75 -21.17 0.17
CA SER A 61 30.73 -20.23 -0.33
C SER A 61 31.37 -19.04 -1.04
N SER A 62 32.48 -18.51 -0.52
CA SER A 62 33.22 -17.41 -1.13
C SER A 62 33.97 -17.84 -2.39
N LEU A 63 34.62 -19.03 -2.34
CA LEU A 63 35.36 -19.57 -3.49
C LEU A 63 34.44 -19.94 -4.66
N ALA A 64 33.25 -20.45 -4.39
CA ALA A 64 32.25 -20.81 -5.41
C ALA A 64 31.74 -19.64 -6.24
N LEU A 65 31.82 -18.43 -5.72
CA LEU A 65 31.51 -17.21 -6.45
C LEU A 65 32.58 -16.88 -7.51
N THR A 66 33.85 -17.17 -7.17
CA THR A 66 34.98 -16.90 -8.05
C THR A 66 35.21 -18.03 -9.07
N GLU A 67 35.03 -19.30 -8.66
CA GLU A 67 35.19 -20.47 -9.51
C GLU A 67 33.90 -21.32 -9.53
N PRO A 68 33.00 -21.08 -10.51
CA PRO A 68 31.69 -21.76 -10.62
C PRO A 68 31.79 -23.29 -10.76
N ARG A 69 32.91 -23.85 -11.22
CA ARG A 69 33.10 -25.30 -11.37
C ARG A 69 33.09 -26.04 -10.04
N LEU A 70 33.43 -25.35 -8.95
CA LEU A 70 33.37 -25.91 -7.60
C LEU A 70 31.94 -26.28 -7.19
N LYS A 71 30.95 -25.58 -7.68
CA LYS A 71 29.52 -25.81 -7.34
C LYS A 71 29.08 -27.24 -7.59
N ASN A 72 29.44 -27.79 -8.76
CA ASN A 72 29.03 -29.14 -9.15
C ASN A 72 29.64 -30.23 -8.26
N LYS A 73 30.82 -29.97 -7.63
CA LYS A 73 31.47 -30.92 -6.71
C LYS A 73 30.99 -30.70 -5.28
N LEU A 74 30.75 -29.47 -4.87
CA LEU A 74 30.37 -29.13 -3.51
C LEU A 74 28.93 -29.46 -3.18
N LEU A 75 28.01 -29.18 -4.12
CA LEU A 75 26.58 -29.34 -3.88
C LEU A 75 26.17 -30.75 -3.42
N PRO A 76 26.61 -31.87 -4.03
CA PRO A 76 26.28 -33.21 -3.55
C PRO A 76 26.78 -33.49 -2.15
N GLU A 77 27.98 -33.01 -1.82
CA GLU A 77 28.60 -33.21 -0.51
C GLU A 77 27.89 -32.42 0.58
N ILE A 78 27.53 -31.15 0.28
CA ILE A 78 26.78 -30.31 1.21
C ILE A 78 25.37 -30.86 1.45
N LYS A 79 24.70 -31.39 0.41
CA LYS A 79 23.42 -32.11 0.56
C LYS A 79 23.56 -33.33 1.49
N SER A 80 24.59 -34.14 1.29
CA SER A 80 24.86 -35.30 2.14
C SER A 80 25.08 -34.91 3.60
N LEU A 81 25.87 -33.85 3.85
CA LEU A 81 26.10 -33.31 5.18
C LEU A 81 24.79 -32.79 5.81
N MET A 82 23.96 -32.07 5.04
CA MET A 82 22.70 -31.53 5.51
C MET A 82 21.66 -32.61 5.87
N ILE A 83 21.72 -33.77 5.21
CA ILE A 83 20.85 -34.91 5.51
C ILE A 83 21.36 -35.69 6.74
N SER A 84 22.67 -35.88 6.86
CA SER A 84 23.27 -36.72 7.91
C SER A 84 23.40 -36.02 9.27
N THR A 85 23.52 -34.69 9.29
CA THR A 85 23.75 -33.93 10.53
C THR A 85 22.47 -33.72 11.33
N LYS A 86 22.63 -33.79 12.68
CA LYS A 86 21.59 -33.38 13.63
C LYS A 86 21.86 -31.99 14.26
N ALA A 87 23.04 -31.42 13.96
CA ALA A 87 23.46 -30.14 14.52
C ALA A 87 22.83 -28.98 13.73
N LEU A 88 21.92 -28.23 14.33
CA LEU A 88 21.20 -27.10 13.69
C LEU A 88 22.17 -26.03 13.14
N SER A 89 23.27 -25.74 13.84
CA SER A 89 24.29 -24.79 13.40
C SER A 89 24.97 -25.23 12.09
N LEU A 90 25.25 -26.52 11.96
CA LEU A 90 25.85 -27.07 10.74
C LEU A 90 24.82 -27.10 9.60
N THR A 91 23.57 -27.50 9.89
CA THR A 91 22.47 -27.45 8.92
C THR A 91 22.31 -26.05 8.36
N TYR A 92 22.27 -25.04 9.23
CA TYR A 92 22.16 -23.64 8.82
C TYR A 92 23.33 -23.20 7.93
N GLU A 93 24.55 -23.57 8.29
CA GLU A 93 25.73 -23.20 7.50
C GLU A 93 25.77 -23.92 6.14
N CYS A 94 25.31 -25.17 6.06
CA CYS A 94 25.12 -25.86 4.78
C CYS A 94 24.14 -25.10 3.87
N ILE A 95 23.00 -24.65 4.42
CA ILE A 95 22.01 -23.86 3.68
C ILE A 95 22.62 -22.53 3.24
N ASN A 96 23.30 -21.82 4.15
CA ASN A 96 23.97 -20.57 3.84
C ASN A 96 25.06 -20.72 2.77
N ALA A 97 25.83 -21.79 2.81
CA ALA A 97 26.87 -22.06 1.81
C ALA A 97 26.24 -22.24 0.41
N ILE A 98 25.13 -22.95 0.32
CA ILE A 98 24.40 -23.13 -0.95
C ILE A 98 23.85 -21.78 -1.46
N LEU A 99 23.20 -21.00 -0.59
CA LEU A 99 22.56 -19.73 -0.98
C LEU A 99 23.58 -18.64 -1.29
N ASN A 100 24.55 -18.40 -0.40
CA ASN A 100 25.55 -17.35 -0.56
C ASN A 100 26.57 -17.69 -1.66
N GLY A 101 26.86 -18.98 -1.88
CA GLY A 101 27.72 -19.45 -2.97
C GLY A 101 27.04 -19.48 -4.33
N ASN A 102 25.75 -19.04 -4.43
CA ASN A 102 24.93 -19.15 -5.63
C ASN A 102 24.95 -20.56 -6.24
N MET A 103 24.89 -21.60 -5.36
CA MET A 103 24.91 -22.99 -5.80
C MET A 103 23.52 -23.50 -6.16
N LEU A 104 22.46 -22.85 -5.69
CA LEU A 104 21.06 -23.17 -6.03
C LEU A 104 20.70 -22.54 -7.38
N SER A 105 20.32 -23.36 -8.34
CA SER A 105 19.79 -22.88 -9.63
C SER A 105 18.26 -22.88 -9.63
N SER A 106 17.65 -22.11 -10.52
CA SER A 106 16.18 -22.07 -10.72
C SER A 106 15.57 -23.41 -11.12
N ASP A 107 16.38 -24.33 -11.65
CA ASP A 107 15.93 -25.64 -12.13
C ASP A 107 16.06 -26.73 -11.05
N ASP A 108 16.84 -26.49 -9.99
CA ASP A 108 17.10 -27.45 -8.90
C ASP A 108 16.01 -27.37 -7.80
N ILE A 109 14.83 -27.85 -8.16
CA ILE A 109 13.67 -27.88 -7.27
C ILE A 109 13.90 -28.84 -6.09
N GLU A 110 14.62 -29.96 -6.30
CA GLU A 110 14.89 -30.95 -5.26
C GLU A 110 15.73 -30.37 -4.11
N THR A 111 16.79 -29.64 -4.44
CA THR A 111 17.61 -28.97 -3.42
C THR A 111 16.82 -27.89 -2.68
N ALA A 112 15.99 -27.15 -3.40
CA ALA A 112 15.15 -26.12 -2.79
C ALA A 112 14.12 -26.73 -1.82
N HIS A 113 13.50 -27.86 -2.16
CA HIS A 113 12.61 -28.60 -1.24
C HIS A 113 13.34 -29.10 0.00
N LEU A 114 14.53 -29.69 -0.18
CA LEU A 114 15.36 -30.15 0.95
C LEU A 114 15.74 -29.00 1.90
N ILE A 115 16.11 -27.84 1.35
CA ILE A 115 16.40 -26.64 2.14
C ILE A 115 15.18 -26.23 2.96
N VAL A 116 14.01 -26.14 2.33
CA VAL A 116 12.78 -25.73 3.02
C VAL A 116 12.39 -26.74 4.10
N GLU A 117 12.45 -28.05 3.82
CA GLU A 117 12.18 -29.10 4.82
C GLU A 117 13.07 -28.95 6.06
N LYS A 118 14.37 -28.69 5.86
CA LYS A 118 15.30 -28.47 6.98
C LYS A 118 15.04 -27.15 7.73
N LEU A 119 14.58 -26.11 7.02
CA LEU A 119 14.23 -24.83 7.64
C LEU A 119 12.95 -24.91 8.49
N LEU A 120 12.01 -25.82 8.19
CA LEU A 120 10.82 -26.04 9.02
C LEU A 120 11.16 -26.31 10.47
N ILE A 121 12.22 -27.09 10.72
CA ILE A 121 12.70 -27.42 12.07
C ILE A 121 13.10 -26.16 12.88
N PHE A 122 13.59 -25.11 12.17
CA PHE A 122 13.97 -23.84 12.82
C PHE A 122 12.73 -23.07 13.30
N PHE A 123 11.62 -23.16 12.57
CA PHE A 123 10.36 -22.49 12.93
C PHE A 123 9.61 -23.19 14.06
N GLU A 124 9.79 -24.49 14.24
CA GLU A 124 9.23 -25.26 15.36
C GLU A 124 9.95 -24.98 16.68
N SER A 125 11.16 -24.42 16.61
CA SER A 125 11.94 -24.06 17.79
C SER A 125 11.35 -22.85 18.51
N ASN A 126 11.44 -22.82 19.85
CA ASN A 126 11.11 -21.65 20.65
C ASN A 126 12.20 -20.58 20.68
N ASP A 127 13.37 -20.83 20.07
CA ASP A 127 14.48 -19.88 20.01
C ASP A 127 14.23 -18.84 18.91
N GLN A 128 14.08 -17.58 19.31
CA GLN A 128 13.85 -16.46 18.42
C GLN A 128 14.98 -16.25 17.40
N ASN A 129 16.23 -16.51 17.82
CA ASN A 129 17.38 -16.39 16.92
C ASN A 129 17.33 -17.43 15.80
N LEU A 130 16.94 -18.66 16.13
CA LEU A 130 16.79 -19.73 15.12
C LEU A 130 15.66 -19.39 14.14
N LYS A 131 14.51 -18.91 14.62
CA LYS A 131 13.42 -18.45 13.77
C LYS A 131 13.87 -17.34 12.83
N TYR A 132 14.57 -16.34 13.35
CA TYR A 132 15.04 -15.20 12.56
C TYR A 132 16.02 -15.63 11.44
N VAL A 133 17.04 -16.42 11.78
CA VAL A 133 18.01 -16.88 10.77
C VAL A 133 17.38 -17.85 9.77
N GLY A 134 16.44 -18.68 10.24
CA GLY A 134 15.64 -19.56 9.38
C GLY A 134 14.80 -18.75 8.38
N LEU A 135 14.18 -17.69 8.84
CA LEU A 135 13.37 -16.78 8.01
C LEU A 135 14.24 -16.08 6.95
N LEU A 136 15.41 -15.58 7.31
CA LEU A 136 16.34 -14.98 6.35
C LEU A 136 16.78 -15.96 5.26
N ALA A 137 17.07 -17.21 5.63
CA ALA A 137 17.43 -18.25 4.67
C ALA A 137 16.23 -18.62 3.78
N PHE A 138 15.04 -18.71 4.36
CA PHE A 138 13.80 -18.95 3.64
C PHE A 138 13.53 -17.85 2.60
N ILE A 139 13.70 -16.57 2.97
CA ILE A 139 13.58 -15.42 2.06
C ILE A 139 14.49 -15.55 0.84
N LYS A 140 15.75 -15.89 1.09
CA LYS A 140 16.73 -16.06 0.00
C LYS A 140 16.36 -17.20 -0.93
N THR A 141 15.89 -18.32 -0.38
CA THR A 141 15.41 -19.48 -1.16
C THR A 141 14.19 -19.11 -2.00
N CYS A 142 13.27 -18.37 -1.42
CA CYS A 142 12.04 -17.93 -2.06
C CYS A 142 12.27 -16.97 -3.23
N LYS A 143 13.29 -16.11 -3.15
CA LYS A 143 13.67 -15.24 -4.28
C LYS A 143 14.09 -16.03 -5.52
N ILE A 144 14.62 -17.25 -5.34
CA ILE A 144 15.02 -18.13 -6.43
C ILE A 144 13.84 -19.02 -6.87
N HIS A 145 13.07 -19.55 -5.91
CA HIS A 145 11.97 -20.49 -6.14
C HIS A 145 10.64 -20.00 -5.57
N GLN A 146 10.00 -19.06 -6.24
CA GLN A 146 8.73 -18.43 -5.78
C GLN A 146 7.59 -19.43 -5.55
N LYS A 147 7.54 -20.55 -6.30
CA LYS A 147 6.48 -21.56 -6.16
C LYS A 147 6.48 -22.25 -4.79
N LEU A 148 7.63 -22.33 -4.12
CA LEU A 148 7.74 -22.93 -2.77
C LEU A 148 7.10 -22.07 -1.68
N ILE A 149 7.03 -20.75 -1.90
CA ILE A 149 6.45 -19.81 -0.96
C ILE A 149 4.98 -20.15 -0.71
N LYS A 150 4.23 -20.42 -1.80
CA LYS A 150 2.79 -20.72 -1.73
C LYS A 150 2.47 -22.00 -0.94
N LYS A 151 3.41 -22.95 -0.87
CA LYS A 151 3.22 -24.19 -0.10
C LYS A 151 3.45 -24.01 1.40
N HIS A 152 4.20 -22.97 1.79
CA HIS A 152 4.63 -22.74 3.18
C HIS A 152 4.22 -21.35 3.68
N ASP A 153 3.14 -20.77 3.13
CA ASP A 153 2.56 -19.48 3.51
C ASP A 153 2.23 -19.39 5.01
N LYS A 154 1.80 -20.50 5.61
CA LYS A 154 1.48 -20.60 7.03
C LYS A 154 2.61 -20.09 7.94
N ILE A 155 3.86 -20.42 7.62
CA ILE A 155 5.04 -20.01 8.41
C ILE A 155 5.16 -18.49 8.42
N ILE A 156 5.03 -17.88 7.26
CA ILE A 156 5.17 -16.43 7.11
C ILE A 156 4.01 -15.72 7.81
N LEU A 157 2.78 -16.21 7.59
CA LEU A 157 1.58 -15.67 8.23
C LEU A 157 1.62 -15.79 9.77
N THR A 158 2.26 -16.84 10.29
CA THR A 158 2.48 -16.99 11.74
C THR A 158 3.57 -16.04 12.24
N SER A 159 4.65 -15.87 11.46
CA SER A 159 5.79 -15.01 11.82
C SER A 159 5.42 -13.51 11.83
N ILE A 160 4.40 -13.09 11.09
CA ILE A 160 3.85 -11.71 11.13
C ILE A 160 3.30 -11.36 12.52
N TYR A 161 2.90 -12.35 13.31
CA TYR A 161 2.38 -12.18 14.66
C TYR A 161 3.37 -12.60 15.75
N ASP A 162 4.62 -12.85 15.41
CA ASP A 162 5.63 -13.21 16.40
C ASP A 162 5.80 -12.09 17.43
N ASN A 163 6.21 -12.44 18.66
CA ASN A 163 6.45 -11.47 19.72
C ASN A 163 7.66 -10.57 19.42
N ASP A 164 8.59 -11.06 18.62
CA ASP A 164 9.79 -10.32 18.22
C ASP A 164 9.50 -9.41 17.00
N LEU A 165 9.76 -8.11 17.18
CA LEU A 165 9.58 -7.10 16.15
C LEU A 165 10.45 -7.35 14.91
N THR A 166 11.67 -7.86 15.10
CA THR A 166 12.62 -8.11 13.99
C THR A 166 12.12 -9.24 13.08
N ILE A 167 11.51 -10.27 13.66
CA ILE A 167 10.91 -11.38 12.91
C ILE A 167 9.71 -10.87 12.11
N ARG A 168 8.86 -10.00 12.70
CA ARG A 168 7.73 -9.41 12.00
C ARG A 168 8.16 -8.55 10.83
N GLU A 169 9.09 -7.61 11.05
CA GLU A 169 9.60 -6.73 9.99
C GLU A 169 10.16 -7.54 8.82
N THR A 170 10.95 -8.58 9.14
CA THR A 170 11.52 -9.47 8.12
C THR A 170 10.45 -10.28 7.39
N SER A 171 9.39 -10.71 8.09
CA SER A 171 8.27 -11.43 7.47
C SER A 171 7.48 -10.54 6.52
N LEU A 172 7.32 -9.25 6.83
CA LEU A 172 6.64 -8.29 5.96
C LEU A 172 7.34 -8.13 4.60
N ASP A 173 8.66 -8.30 4.53
CA ASP A 173 9.40 -8.22 3.27
C ASP A 173 9.00 -9.31 2.27
N ILE A 174 8.58 -10.47 2.77
CA ILE A 174 8.14 -11.61 1.93
C ILE A 174 6.67 -11.57 1.58
N VAL A 175 5.83 -10.92 2.38
CA VAL A 175 4.38 -10.94 2.19
C VAL A 175 3.99 -10.59 0.75
N ASN A 176 4.71 -9.67 0.11
CA ASN A 176 4.49 -9.31 -1.30
C ASN A 176 4.52 -10.53 -2.26
N SER A 177 5.37 -11.51 -1.96
CA SER A 177 5.51 -12.71 -2.80
C SER A 177 4.42 -13.76 -2.56
N LEU A 178 3.68 -13.64 -1.46
CA LEU A 178 2.57 -14.52 -1.09
C LEU A 178 1.24 -14.03 -1.63
N VAL A 179 1.11 -12.74 -1.90
CA VAL A 179 -0.16 -12.11 -2.25
C VAL A 179 -0.69 -12.65 -3.59
N SER A 180 -1.97 -12.99 -3.58
CA SER A 180 -2.77 -13.37 -4.74
C SER A 180 -4.17 -12.77 -4.60
N GLU A 181 -4.94 -12.73 -5.67
CA GLU A 181 -6.32 -12.26 -5.65
C GLU A 181 -7.19 -12.97 -4.58
N GLN A 182 -6.92 -14.25 -4.34
CA GLN A 182 -7.70 -15.06 -3.38
C GLN A 182 -7.39 -14.79 -1.92
N ASN A 183 -6.16 -14.38 -1.58
CA ASN A 183 -5.70 -14.25 -0.20
C ASN A 183 -5.45 -12.82 0.27
N ILE A 184 -5.46 -11.84 -0.64
CA ILE A 184 -5.13 -10.45 -0.32
C ILE A 184 -6.02 -9.88 0.80
N VAL A 185 -7.32 -10.17 0.75
CA VAL A 185 -8.29 -9.69 1.77
C VAL A 185 -7.90 -10.21 3.16
N ALA A 186 -7.60 -11.50 3.28
CA ALA A 186 -7.23 -12.10 4.54
C ALA A 186 -5.89 -11.56 5.07
N ILE A 187 -4.90 -11.37 4.18
CA ILE A 187 -3.60 -10.82 4.56
C ILE A 187 -3.75 -9.36 5.03
N VAL A 188 -4.44 -8.52 4.26
CA VAL A 188 -4.66 -7.11 4.61
C VAL A 188 -5.44 -6.98 5.91
N THR A 189 -6.51 -7.76 6.11
CA THR A 189 -7.27 -7.77 7.38
C THR A 189 -6.37 -8.11 8.56
N ARG A 190 -5.50 -9.11 8.43
CA ARG A 190 -4.54 -9.48 9.48
C ARG A 190 -3.55 -8.36 9.81
N LEU A 191 -3.08 -7.63 8.80
CA LEU A 191 -2.19 -6.49 9.01
C LEU A 191 -2.94 -5.31 9.66
N THR A 192 -4.18 -5.05 9.24
CA THR A 192 -5.00 -3.95 9.78
C THR A 192 -5.37 -4.17 11.25
N VAL A 193 -5.65 -5.42 11.65
CA VAL A 193 -5.93 -5.76 13.07
C VAL A 193 -4.77 -5.34 13.99
N GLN A 194 -3.52 -5.40 13.53
CA GLN A 194 -2.37 -4.95 14.34
C GLN A 194 -2.32 -3.43 14.56
N LEU A 195 -3.06 -2.64 13.76
CA LEU A 195 -3.16 -1.19 13.94
C LEU A 195 -4.20 -0.79 14.99
N LEU A 196 -5.13 -1.69 15.34
CA LEU A 196 -6.20 -1.45 16.31
C LEU A 196 -5.64 -1.25 17.72
N PRO A 197 -6.38 -0.54 18.61
CA PRO A 197 -6.09 -0.51 20.04
C PRO A 197 -6.11 -1.91 20.65
N TYR A 198 -5.32 -2.12 21.70
CA TYR A 198 -5.14 -3.43 22.34
C TYR A 198 -6.45 -4.17 22.67
N LYS A 199 -7.46 -3.45 23.18
CA LYS A 199 -8.77 -4.05 23.52
C LYS A 199 -9.53 -4.55 22.29
N GLU A 200 -9.54 -3.78 21.23
CA GLU A 200 -10.21 -4.12 19.98
C GLU A 200 -9.49 -5.25 19.26
N GLN A 201 -8.16 -5.31 19.34
CA GLN A 201 -7.39 -6.47 18.85
C GLN A 201 -7.83 -7.76 19.54
N GLN A 202 -8.01 -7.72 20.85
CA GLN A 202 -8.45 -8.88 21.64
C GLN A 202 -9.84 -9.35 21.20
N GLU A 203 -10.79 -8.44 21.08
CA GLU A 203 -12.16 -8.74 20.66
C GLU A 203 -12.20 -9.37 19.26
N HIS A 204 -11.42 -8.82 18.30
CA HIS A 204 -11.29 -9.37 16.95
C HIS A 204 -10.65 -10.76 16.94
N LEU A 205 -9.59 -10.97 17.70
CA LEU A 205 -8.95 -12.29 17.82
C LEU A 205 -9.89 -13.32 18.44
N ASP A 206 -10.66 -12.93 19.47
CA ASP A 206 -11.65 -13.80 20.12
C ASP A 206 -12.84 -14.12 19.18
N GLU A 207 -13.23 -13.18 18.32
CA GLU A 207 -14.28 -13.42 17.32
C GLU A 207 -13.79 -14.38 16.22
N ILE A 208 -12.56 -14.21 15.74
CA ILE A 208 -11.95 -15.11 14.75
C ILE A 208 -11.82 -16.51 15.36
N ASN A 209 -11.32 -16.62 16.58
CA ASN A 209 -11.20 -17.90 17.27
C ASN A 209 -12.57 -18.58 17.49
N ARG A 210 -13.62 -17.84 17.82
CA ARG A 210 -15.00 -18.38 17.93
C ARG A 210 -15.53 -18.90 16.60
N LYS A 211 -15.30 -18.17 15.50
CA LYS A 211 -15.71 -18.63 14.16
C LYS A 211 -14.95 -19.88 13.72
N LEU A 212 -13.68 -20.01 14.09
CA LEU A 212 -12.88 -21.20 13.81
C LEU A 212 -13.39 -22.43 14.59
N LEU A 213 -13.64 -22.26 15.88
CA LEU A 213 -14.18 -23.35 16.72
C LEU A 213 -15.57 -23.80 16.25
N SER A 214 -16.42 -22.90 15.75
CA SER A 214 -17.72 -23.27 15.19
C SER A 214 -17.58 -24.08 13.89
N MET A 215 -16.62 -23.74 13.04
CA MET A 215 -16.34 -24.47 11.79
C MET A 215 -15.69 -25.85 12.03
N GLU A 216 -14.87 -26.00 13.09
CA GLU A 216 -14.32 -27.31 13.48
C GLU A 216 -15.42 -28.24 14.02
N ASN A 217 -16.34 -27.72 14.84
CA ASN A 217 -17.46 -28.51 15.38
C ASN A 217 -18.48 -28.93 14.29
N GLU A 218 -18.62 -28.18 13.20
CA GLU A 218 -19.47 -28.56 12.06
C GLU A 218 -18.82 -29.65 11.18
N ARG A 219 -17.49 -29.78 11.17
CA ARG A 219 -16.74 -30.79 10.41
C ARG A 219 -16.64 -32.16 11.11
N GLU A 220 -16.71 -32.21 12.43
CA GLU A 220 -16.76 -33.47 13.18
C GLU A 220 -18.09 -34.26 13.00
N GLY A 221 -19.08 -33.67 12.32
CA GLY A 221 -20.38 -34.29 12.04
C GLY A 221 -20.53 -34.94 10.66
N GLU A 222 -19.59 -34.76 9.74
CA GLU A 222 -19.65 -35.34 8.40
C GLU A 222 -18.32 -36.05 8.07
N GLU A 223 -18.19 -37.30 8.53
CA GLU A 223 -17.25 -38.27 7.96
C GLU A 223 -17.88 -38.84 6.69
N ASP A 224 -17.51 -38.31 5.52
CA ASP A 224 -17.59 -39.05 4.27
C ASP A 224 -16.41 -38.63 3.37
N GLU A 225 -15.69 -39.68 2.96
CA GLU A 225 -14.54 -39.67 2.09
C GLU A 225 -14.88 -39.08 0.71
N GLU A 226 -14.13 -38.08 0.28
CA GLU A 226 -13.72 -37.99 -1.12
C GLU A 226 -12.57 -37.01 -1.31
N ASP A 227 -11.55 -37.48 -2.04
CA ASP A 227 -10.34 -36.77 -2.44
C ASP A 227 -10.64 -35.44 -3.14
N GLY A 228 -10.42 -34.34 -2.45
CA GLY A 228 -10.44 -33.00 -2.96
C GLY A 228 -9.39 -32.16 -2.23
N GLU A 229 -8.11 -32.47 -2.46
CA GLU A 229 -6.98 -31.66 -2.01
C GLU A 229 -7.02 -30.26 -2.65
N TYR A 230 -6.71 -29.27 -1.80
CA TYR A 230 -6.43 -27.87 -2.12
C TYR A 230 -7.66 -26.97 -2.32
N GLU A 231 -8.04 -26.21 -1.26
CA GLU A 231 -8.30 -24.78 -1.43
C GLU A 231 -8.70 -23.97 -0.18
N ASN A 232 -9.07 -24.59 0.98
CA ASN A 232 -9.60 -23.81 2.12
C ASN A 232 -8.86 -23.90 3.46
N SER A 233 -7.74 -24.61 3.55
CA SER A 233 -7.07 -24.83 4.85
C SER A 233 -6.03 -23.77 5.25
N SER A 234 -5.70 -22.82 4.37
CA SER A 234 -4.66 -21.80 4.63
C SER A 234 -5.07 -20.69 5.59
N TYR A 235 -6.37 -20.51 5.79
CA TYR A 235 -6.91 -19.39 6.58
C TYR A 235 -7.15 -19.72 8.06
N ASN A 236 -7.11 -20.98 8.45
CA ASN A 236 -7.53 -21.47 9.76
C ASN A 236 -6.41 -21.57 10.81
N LEU A 237 -5.21 -21.03 10.56
CA LEU A 237 -4.09 -21.13 11.50
C LEU A 237 -3.73 -19.79 12.15
N ILE A 238 -4.68 -19.24 12.86
CA ILE A 238 -4.35 -18.37 13.98
C ILE A 238 -4.30 -19.29 15.20
N GLY A 239 -3.08 -19.70 15.58
CA GLY A 239 -2.90 -20.54 16.75
C GLY A 239 -3.55 -19.89 17.97
N SER A 240 -4.17 -20.71 18.82
CA SER A 240 -4.89 -20.37 20.05
C SER A 240 -4.09 -19.61 21.12
N SER A 241 -2.93 -19.04 20.79
CA SER A 241 -2.01 -18.35 21.70
C SER A 241 -1.61 -16.95 21.25
N GLN A 242 -2.28 -16.35 20.26
CA GLN A 242 -1.94 -15.00 19.84
C GLN A 242 -2.46 -13.98 20.84
N GLN A 243 -1.52 -13.26 21.47
CA GLN A 243 -1.84 -12.16 22.37
C GLN A 243 -1.87 -10.84 21.60
N PRO A 244 -2.73 -9.89 21.96
CA PRO A 244 -2.73 -8.54 21.41
C PRO A 244 -1.37 -7.89 21.63
N ILE A 245 -0.91 -7.13 20.64
CA ILE A 245 0.45 -6.63 20.62
C ILE A 245 0.42 -5.10 20.58
N VAL A 246 1.14 -4.48 21.51
CA VAL A 246 1.40 -3.04 21.47
C VAL A 246 2.58 -2.77 20.54
N VAL A 247 2.33 -2.08 19.45
CA VAL A 247 3.34 -1.77 18.43
C VAL A 247 3.71 -0.30 18.44
N SER A 248 4.99 -0.01 18.11
CA SER A 248 5.48 1.36 17.99
C SER A 248 4.90 2.08 16.77
N ASP A 249 4.85 3.42 16.81
CA ASP A 249 4.35 4.21 15.69
C ASP A 249 5.17 4.02 14.40
N LYS A 250 6.47 3.75 14.52
CA LYS A 250 7.33 3.40 13.37
C LYS A 250 6.87 2.10 12.69
N TYR A 251 6.54 1.09 13.49
CA TYR A 251 6.06 -0.18 12.95
C TYR A 251 4.66 -0.05 12.36
N LYS A 252 3.76 0.73 13.00
CA LYS A 252 2.44 1.05 12.42
C LYS A 252 2.57 1.72 11.06
N PHE A 253 3.48 2.70 10.94
CA PHE A 253 3.76 3.37 9.67
C PHE A 253 4.29 2.39 8.61
N LEU A 254 5.18 1.48 8.99
CA LEU A 254 5.67 0.42 8.11
C LEU A 254 4.55 -0.52 7.67
N LEU A 255 3.64 -0.92 8.57
CA LEU A 255 2.46 -1.73 8.24
C LEU A 255 1.55 -1.02 7.23
N ILE A 256 1.25 0.27 7.44
CA ILE A 256 0.40 1.04 6.53
C ILE A 256 1.04 1.11 5.14
N ASN A 257 2.33 1.43 5.06
CA ASN A 257 3.04 1.42 3.78
C ASN A 257 3.02 0.05 3.11
N LYS A 258 3.17 -1.03 3.90
CA LYS A 258 3.13 -2.39 3.36
C LYS A 258 1.75 -2.78 2.85
N ILE A 259 0.68 -2.39 3.53
CA ILE A 259 -0.70 -2.59 3.06
C ILE A 259 -0.91 -1.88 1.70
N ILE A 260 -0.47 -0.63 1.60
CA ILE A 260 -0.59 0.14 0.35
C ILE A 260 0.26 -0.49 -0.76
N GLU A 261 1.49 -0.90 -0.47
CA GLU A 261 2.38 -1.58 -1.43
C GLU A 261 1.76 -2.86 -1.97
N ILE A 262 1.25 -3.73 -1.08
CA ILE A 262 0.57 -4.98 -1.44
C ILE A 262 -0.64 -4.73 -2.33
N CYS A 263 -1.47 -3.75 -1.97
CA CYS A 263 -2.69 -3.44 -2.69
C CYS A 263 -2.41 -2.76 -4.05
N SER A 264 -1.38 -1.93 -4.15
CA SER A 264 -1.03 -1.23 -5.39
C SER A 264 -0.14 -2.03 -6.35
N MET A 265 0.28 -3.23 -5.94
CA MET A 265 1.17 -4.07 -6.73
C MET A 265 0.58 -4.40 -8.10
N ASN A 266 1.43 -4.36 -9.16
CA ASN A 266 1.03 -4.67 -10.54
C ASN A 266 -0.20 -3.87 -11.05
N ASN A 267 -0.35 -2.61 -10.67
CA ASN A 267 -1.53 -1.78 -10.98
C ASN A 267 -2.84 -2.36 -10.43
N TYR A 268 -2.85 -2.80 -9.17
CA TYR A 268 -4.02 -3.33 -8.46
C TYR A 268 -4.56 -4.66 -9.00
N GLU A 269 -3.72 -5.45 -9.67
CA GLU A 269 -4.12 -6.73 -10.29
C GLU A 269 -4.77 -7.69 -9.29
N ASN A 270 -4.32 -7.69 -8.04
CA ASN A 270 -4.78 -8.60 -6.99
C ASN A 270 -6.02 -8.12 -6.22
N ILE A 271 -6.54 -6.91 -6.50
CA ILE A 271 -7.68 -6.37 -5.76
C ILE A 271 -8.99 -6.92 -6.32
N PRO A 272 -9.75 -7.73 -5.55
CA PRO A 272 -11.01 -8.29 -6.01
C PRO A 272 -12.13 -7.24 -6.06
N ASN A 273 -12.12 -6.27 -5.14
CA ASN A 273 -13.14 -5.23 -5.03
C ASN A 273 -12.55 -3.92 -4.51
N PHE A 274 -12.61 -2.88 -5.34
CA PHE A 274 -12.13 -1.55 -4.96
C PHE A 274 -12.98 -0.87 -3.87
N LYS A 275 -14.29 -1.19 -3.75
CA LYS A 275 -15.11 -0.69 -2.64
C LYS A 275 -14.59 -1.18 -1.29
N TRP A 276 -14.16 -2.45 -1.23
CA TRP A 276 -13.49 -3.00 -0.06
C TRP A 276 -12.18 -2.25 0.24
N TYR A 277 -11.35 -2.02 -0.78
CA TYR A 277 -10.07 -1.34 -0.58
C TYR A 277 -10.24 0.11 -0.10
N LEU A 278 -11.21 0.85 -0.64
CA LEU A 278 -11.58 2.18 -0.13
C LEU A 278 -12.01 2.12 1.34
N GLY A 279 -12.76 1.09 1.75
CA GLY A 279 -13.10 0.86 3.15
C GLY A 279 -11.87 0.68 4.02
N VAL A 280 -10.90 -0.15 3.60
CA VAL A 280 -9.63 -0.35 4.32
C VAL A 280 -8.86 0.97 4.49
N LEU A 281 -8.74 1.78 3.43
CA LEU A 281 -8.06 3.08 3.51
C LEU A 281 -8.78 4.05 4.45
N HIS A 282 -10.11 4.06 4.43
CA HIS A 282 -10.93 4.88 5.32
C HIS A 282 -10.76 4.47 6.80
N ASP A 283 -10.77 3.16 7.08
CA ASP A 283 -10.57 2.65 8.42
C ASP A 283 -9.16 2.99 8.96
N ILE A 284 -8.13 2.87 8.13
CA ILE A 284 -6.77 3.29 8.50
C ILE A 284 -6.73 4.79 8.83
N LEU A 285 -7.42 5.64 8.06
CA LEU A 285 -7.50 7.07 8.36
C LEU A 285 -8.22 7.35 9.68
N LYS A 286 -9.34 6.65 9.97
CA LYS A 286 -10.04 6.76 11.26
C LYS A 286 -9.14 6.38 12.42
N LEU A 287 -8.43 5.26 12.31
CA LEU A 287 -7.46 4.82 13.32
C LEU A 287 -6.30 5.79 13.50
N ASN A 288 -5.89 6.49 12.44
CA ASN A 288 -4.80 7.46 12.54
C ASN A 288 -5.18 8.73 13.30
N VAL A 289 -6.47 9.10 13.33
CA VAL A 289 -6.97 10.23 14.14
C VAL A 289 -6.58 10.06 15.61
N ASP A 290 -6.64 8.84 16.12
CA ASP A 290 -6.29 8.52 17.51
C ASP A 290 -4.77 8.29 17.70
N ASN A 291 -4.10 7.68 16.74
CA ASN A 291 -2.69 7.29 16.82
C ASN A 291 -1.69 8.41 16.47
N LYS A 292 -2.12 9.47 15.77
CA LYS A 292 -1.29 10.65 15.39
C LYS A 292 0.01 10.31 14.64
N ILE A 293 0.01 9.28 13.81
CA ILE A 293 1.18 8.93 13.01
C ILE A 293 1.35 9.97 11.90
N SER A 294 2.53 10.57 11.82
CA SER A 294 2.84 11.60 10.82
C SER A 294 2.85 11.03 9.39
N ASN A 295 2.39 11.84 8.43
CA ASN A 295 2.40 11.58 6.97
C ASN A 295 1.49 10.46 6.44
N VAL A 296 0.71 9.79 7.27
CA VAL A 296 -0.25 8.76 6.81
C VAL A 296 -1.34 9.36 5.92
N ASP A 297 -1.83 10.53 6.30
CA ASP A 297 -2.80 11.32 5.54
C ASP A 297 -2.35 11.63 4.11
N SER A 298 -1.09 12.04 3.94
CA SER A 298 -0.50 12.31 2.63
C SER A 298 -0.40 11.06 1.77
N ILE A 299 0.09 9.95 2.32
CA ILE A 299 0.27 8.70 1.57
C ILE A 299 -1.08 8.13 1.13
N ILE A 300 -2.05 8.08 2.05
CA ILE A 300 -3.39 7.56 1.72
C ILE A 300 -4.10 8.46 0.72
N SER A 301 -4.03 9.78 0.88
CA SER A 301 -4.67 10.70 -0.06
C SER A 301 -4.08 10.62 -1.47
N GLN A 302 -2.76 10.41 -1.61
CA GLN A 302 -2.13 10.13 -2.90
C GLN A 302 -2.63 8.82 -3.51
N GLN A 303 -2.83 7.80 -2.67
CA GLN A 303 -3.39 6.53 -3.09
C GLN A 303 -4.84 6.67 -3.60
N LEU A 304 -5.66 7.50 -2.92
CA LEU A 304 -7.03 7.81 -3.38
C LEU A 304 -7.03 8.51 -4.74
N VAL A 305 -6.09 9.43 -4.99
CA VAL A 305 -5.93 10.08 -6.31
C VAL A 305 -5.60 9.05 -7.38
N ASP A 306 -4.65 8.14 -7.12
CA ASP A 306 -4.26 7.12 -8.09
C ASP A 306 -5.42 6.17 -8.43
N ILE A 307 -6.19 5.74 -7.42
CA ILE A 307 -7.41 4.93 -7.61
C ILE A 307 -8.44 5.70 -8.45
N GLY A 308 -8.73 6.97 -8.14
CA GLY A 308 -9.69 7.79 -8.87
C GLY A 308 -9.33 7.98 -10.34
N VAL A 309 -8.05 8.11 -10.65
CA VAL A 309 -7.57 8.24 -12.04
C VAL A 309 -7.69 6.91 -12.79
N ARG A 310 -7.36 5.77 -12.15
CA ARG A 310 -7.29 4.44 -12.80
C ARG A 310 -8.61 3.72 -12.88
N VAL A 311 -9.51 3.89 -11.91
CA VAL A 311 -10.72 3.08 -11.73
C VAL A 311 -11.98 3.94 -11.77
N PRO A 312 -12.56 4.20 -12.95
CA PRO A 312 -13.75 5.05 -13.08
C PRO A 312 -14.96 4.56 -12.27
N SER A 313 -15.17 3.26 -12.17
CA SER A 313 -16.35 2.67 -11.52
C SER A 313 -16.50 2.97 -10.02
N VAL A 314 -15.45 3.42 -9.35
CA VAL A 314 -15.50 3.75 -7.91
C VAL A 314 -15.49 5.24 -7.62
N ARG A 315 -15.40 6.09 -8.65
CA ARG A 315 -15.34 7.55 -8.50
C ARG A 315 -16.48 8.15 -7.70
N PRO A 316 -17.77 7.75 -7.90
CA PRO A 316 -18.86 8.27 -7.09
C PRO A 316 -18.65 8.01 -5.59
N LYS A 317 -18.36 6.77 -5.20
CA LYS A 317 -18.09 6.41 -3.79
C LYS A 317 -16.82 7.06 -3.25
N LEU A 318 -15.82 7.24 -4.10
CA LEU A 318 -14.58 7.93 -3.75
C LEU A 318 -14.84 9.42 -3.45
N VAL A 319 -15.72 10.08 -4.21
CA VAL A 319 -16.11 11.46 -3.96
C VAL A 319 -16.87 11.58 -2.64
N ASP A 320 -17.81 10.66 -2.32
CA ASP A 320 -18.48 10.62 -1.02
C ASP A 320 -17.48 10.53 0.13
N MET A 321 -16.56 9.58 0.06
CA MET A 321 -15.51 9.42 1.06
C MET A 321 -14.65 10.69 1.20
N CYS A 322 -14.27 11.32 0.08
CA CYS A 322 -13.49 12.55 0.11
C CYS A 322 -14.29 13.73 0.70
N LEU A 323 -15.59 13.84 0.43
CA LEU A 323 -16.45 14.84 1.04
C LEU A 323 -16.57 14.63 2.56
N GLU A 324 -16.74 13.39 3.00
CA GLU A 324 -16.74 13.02 4.42
C GLU A 324 -15.41 13.42 5.09
N LEU A 325 -14.28 13.05 4.49
CA LEU A 325 -12.95 13.39 4.99
C LEU A 325 -12.69 14.90 5.03
N CYS A 326 -13.23 15.67 4.08
CA CYS A 326 -13.15 17.12 4.08
C CYS A 326 -14.05 17.77 5.15
N GLN A 327 -15.07 17.09 5.66
CA GLN A 327 -15.99 17.61 6.69
C GLN A 327 -15.56 17.24 8.11
N ILE A 328 -15.13 16.01 8.35
CA ILE A 328 -14.75 15.47 9.68
C ILE A 328 -13.72 16.34 10.41
N PRO A 329 -12.64 16.83 9.78
CA PRO A 329 -11.60 17.60 10.47
C PRO A 329 -12.09 18.95 11.02
N TRP A 330 -13.24 19.46 10.59
CA TRP A 330 -13.67 20.84 10.81
C TRP A 330 -14.38 21.07 12.13
N ASN A 331 -14.73 20.01 12.82
CA ASN A 331 -15.40 20.09 14.13
C ASN A 331 -14.43 20.30 15.30
N SER A 332 -13.12 20.12 15.08
CA SER A 332 -12.09 20.45 16.08
C SER A 332 -10.79 20.91 15.41
N ASP A 333 -10.16 21.96 15.92
CA ASP A 333 -8.89 22.48 15.38
C ASP A 333 -7.76 21.44 15.40
N GLU A 334 -7.77 20.50 16.34
CA GLU A 334 -6.79 19.42 16.44
C GLU A 334 -6.95 18.39 15.29
N LYS A 335 -8.17 18.05 14.91
CA LYS A 335 -8.44 17.09 13.82
C LYS A 335 -8.06 17.63 12.46
N VAL A 336 -8.21 18.93 12.24
CA VAL A 336 -7.76 19.62 11.01
C VAL A 336 -6.26 19.49 10.81
N LEU A 337 -5.49 19.68 11.88
CA LEU A 337 -4.02 19.58 11.82
C LEU A 337 -3.54 18.17 11.47
N MET A 338 -4.30 17.13 11.82
CA MET A 338 -3.93 15.74 11.58
C MET A 338 -4.12 15.29 10.14
N PHE A 339 -5.15 15.79 9.44
CA PHE A 339 -5.45 15.42 8.05
C PHE A 339 -5.02 16.49 7.04
N LYS A 340 -4.25 17.48 7.50
CA LYS A 340 -3.87 18.65 6.72
C LYS A 340 -3.24 18.31 5.37
N ASN A 341 -2.33 17.34 5.35
CA ASN A 341 -1.58 17.00 4.14
C ASN A 341 -2.41 16.19 3.11
N GLY A 342 -3.59 15.68 3.49
CA GLY A 342 -4.49 14.93 2.61
C GLY A 342 -5.62 15.75 2.01
N LEU A 343 -5.98 16.89 2.62
CA LEU A 343 -7.14 17.69 2.22
C LEU A 343 -7.08 18.16 0.76
N GLY A 344 -5.91 18.61 0.32
CA GLY A 344 -5.73 19.08 -1.06
C GLY A 344 -6.04 18.00 -2.09
N ASN A 345 -5.60 16.76 -1.84
CA ASN A 345 -5.86 15.63 -2.72
C ASN A 345 -7.34 15.22 -2.71
N CYS A 346 -7.99 15.23 -1.55
CA CYS A 346 -9.41 14.90 -1.44
C CYS A 346 -10.28 15.92 -2.16
N ILE A 347 -10.06 17.22 -1.95
CA ILE A 347 -10.86 18.23 -2.65
C ILE A 347 -10.57 18.28 -4.15
N TRP A 348 -9.34 17.92 -4.57
CA TRP A 348 -9.03 17.76 -5.98
C TRP A 348 -9.87 16.66 -6.62
N ILE A 349 -10.00 15.48 -5.95
CA ILE A 349 -10.85 14.37 -6.39
C ILE A 349 -12.32 14.83 -6.53
N VAL A 350 -12.83 15.54 -5.54
CA VAL A 350 -14.20 16.06 -5.57
C VAL A 350 -14.39 16.98 -6.78
N GLY A 351 -13.48 17.94 -7.02
CA GLY A 351 -13.55 18.84 -8.16
C GLY A 351 -13.44 18.13 -9.51
N GLU A 352 -12.61 17.06 -9.57
CA GLU A 352 -12.35 16.35 -10.83
C GLU A 352 -13.50 15.41 -11.24
N TYR A 353 -14.18 14.76 -10.27
CA TYR A 353 -15.16 13.71 -10.54
C TYR A 353 -16.58 14.06 -10.06
N TYR A 354 -16.87 15.35 -9.83
CA TYR A 354 -18.18 15.82 -9.37
C TYR A 354 -19.32 15.47 -10.33
N ASP A 355 -19.10 15.54 -11.64
CA ASP A 355 -20.06 15.20 -12.67
C ASP A 355 -20.45 13.71 -12.64
N GLU A 356 -19.50 12.81 -12.51
CA GLU A 356 -19.74 11.37 -12.37
C GLU A 356 -20.47 11.05 -11.05
N TYR A 357 -20.14 11.79 -9.97
CA TYR A 357 -20.80 11.67 -8.67
C TYR A 357 -22.29 11.99 -8.74
N ILE A 358 -22.69 13.04 -9.45
CA ILE A 358 -24.11 13.44 -9.57
C ILE A 358 -24.86 12.52 -10.54
N GLN A 359 -24.27 12.12 -11.68
CA GLN A 359 -24.92 11.25 -12.65
C GLN A 359 -25.27 9.87 -12.11
N ASP A 360 -24.51 9.34 -11.18
CA ASP A 360 -24.80 8.08 -10.49
C ASP A 360 -26.08 8.15 -9.63
N ALA A 361 -26.54 9.35 -9.24
CA ALA A 361 -27.81 9.55 -8.52
C ALA A 361 -29.05 9.32 -9.38
N ASP A 362 -28.96 9.58 -10.70
CA ASP A 362 -30.10 9.48 -11.61
C ASP A 362 -30.42 8.03 -11.98
N VAL A 363 -29.43 7.12 -11.85
CA VAL A 363 -29.58 5.67 -12.18
C VAL A 363 -30.34 4.93 -11.09
N ASP A 364 -30.18 5.31 -9.82
CA ASP A 364 -30.82 4.63 -8.67
C ASP A 364 -32.25 5.14 -8.38
N SER A 365 -32.68 6.27 -8.98
CA SER A 365 -33.99 6.86 -8.73
C SER A 365 -35.17 6.14 -9.40
N ASP A 366 -34.95 5.17 -10.29
CA ASP A 366 -36.02 4.40 -10.96
C ASP A 366 -36.61 3.23 -10.13
N SER A 367 -36.06 2.97 -8.93
CA SER A 367 -36.64 1.98 -8.01
C SER A 367 -37.50 2.66 -6.92
N ASN A 368 -38.81 2.65 -7.15
CA ASN A 368 -39.84 3.05 -6.20
C ASN A 368 -39.68 2.44 -4.81
N SER A 369 -39.23 3.19 -3.82
CA SER A 369 -39.55 2.91 -2.41
C SER A 369 -39.59 4.21 -1.60
N LYS A 370 -40.83 4.67 -1.35
CA LYS A 370 -41.12 5.61 -0.27
C LYS A 370 -40.96 4.91 1.07
N ALA A 371 -40.00 5.31 1.89
CA ALA A 371 -39.95 4.96 3.29
C ALA A 371 -39.36 6.12 4.11
N SER A 372 -40.17 6.52 5.05
CA SER A 372 -40.11 7.28 6.29
C SER A 372 -38.75 7.64 6.91
N ASN A 373 -38.70 8.92 7.34
CA ASN A 373 -37.78 9.62 8.24
C ASN A 373 -37.16 8.77 9.36
N SER A 374 -35.87 8.55 9.33
CA SER A 374 -34.85 8.69 10.37
C SER A 374 -33.60 7.92 9.94
N ASP A 375 -32.47 8.55 10.03
CA ASP A 375 -31.15 8.19 9.54
C ASP A 375 -30.93 8.59 8.08
N ARG A 376 -29.87 9.38 7.84
CA ARG A 376 -29.49 9.79 6.49
C ARG A 376 -29.10 8.54 5.72
N ASP A 377 -30.01 8.08 4.88
CA ASP A 377 -29.78 6.99 3.95
C ASP A 377 -28.58 7.33 3.03
N GLU A 378 -27.77 6.32 2.69
CA GLU A 378 -26.56 6.41 1.85
C GLU A 378 -26.79 7.03 0.45
N ASP A 379 -28.05 7.32 0.07
CA ASP A 379 -28.47 7.77 -1.26
C ASP A 379 -28.61 9.29 -1.41
N ASN A 380 -28.36 10.11 -0.38
CA ASN A 380 -28.56 11.55 -0.46
C ASN A 380 -27.27 12.31 -0.80
N LYS A 381 -27.01 12.48 -2.09
CA LYS A 381 -25.80 13.14 -2.62
C LYS A 381 -25.82 14.66 -2.40
N TYR A 382 -24.63 15.22 -2.14
CA TYR A 382 -24.46 16.65 -1.93
C TYR A 382 -24.52 17.43 -3.25
N SER A 383 -25.40 18.42 -3.31
CA SER A 383 -25.43 19.38 -4.41
C SER A 383 -24.23 20.33 -4.38
N ALA A 384 -23.89 20.94 -5.54
CA ALA A 384 -22.80 21.92 -5.61
C ALA A 384 -23.00 23.08 -4.61
N ILE A 385 -24.26 23.51 -4.40
CA ILE A 385 -24.57 24.58 -3.46
C ILE A 385 -24.26 24.17 -2.02
N GLU A 386 -24.61 22.95 -1.62
CA GLU A 386 -24.33 22.43 -0.28
C GLU A 386 -22.82 22.24 -0.04
N ILE A 387 -22.08 21.73 -1.03
CA ILE A 387 -20.62 21.60 -0.94
C ILE A 387 -19.96 22.96 -0.71
N VAL A 388 -20.32 23.96 -1.51
CA VAL A 388 -19.78 25.31 -1.38
C VAL A 388 -20.20 25.96 -0.06
N ASP A 389 -21.43 25.74 0.40
CA ASP A 389 -21.90 26.24 1.70
C ASP A 389 -21.13 25.60 2.87
N CYS A 390 -20.86 24.31 2.82
CA CYS A 390 -20.03 23.64 3.82
C CYS A 390 -18.61 24.22 3.85
N ILE A 391 -17.96 24.32 2.70
CA ILE A 391 -16.60 24.86 2.58
C ILE A 391 -16.54 26.32 3.04
N SER A 392 -17.54 27.14 2.69
CA SER A 392 -17.56 28.56 3.04
C SER A 392 -17.69 28.84 4.55
N LYS A 393 -18.22 27.89 5.32
CA LYS A 393 -18.35 27.95 6.78
C LYS A 393 -17.08 27.53 7.54
N GLN A 394 -16.10 26.95 6.84
CA GLN A 394 -14.88 26.38 7.44
C GLN A 394 -13.84 27.49 7.73
N ARG A 395 -13.81 27.98 8.96
CA ARG A 395 -12.86 29.02 9.38
C ARG A 395 -11.39 28.57 9.33
N SER A 396 -11.14 27.28 9.47
CA SER A 396 -9.79 26.72 9.40
C SER A 396 -9.16 26.88 8.02
N LEU A 397 -9.95 26.73 6.92
CA LEU A 397 -9.49 27.02 5.57
C LEU A 397 -9.10 28.49 5.37
N GLU A 398 -9.89 29.40 5.93
CA GLU A 398 -9.54 30.83 5.87
C GLU A 398 -8.19 31.09 6.51
N ARG A 399 -7.93 30.47 7.68
CA ARG A 399 -6.62 30.58 8.36
C ARG A 399 -5.48 29.96 7.55
N LEU A 400 -5.70 28.78 6.95
CA LEU A 400 -4.70 28.12 6.10
C LEU A 400 -4.37 28.95 4.86
N GLY A 401 -5.35 29.61 4.25
CA GLY A 401 -5.16 30.48 3.09
C GLY A 401 -4.32 31.73 3.36
N HIS A 402 -4.11 32.09 4.62
CA HIS A 402 -3.24 33.21 5.04
C HIS A 402 -1.83 32.77 5.44
N ILE A 403 -1.49 31.47 5.31
CA ILE A 403 -0.15 30.94 5.57
C ILE A 403 0.63 30.86 4.26
N ASN A 404 1.83 31.44 4.22
CA ASN A 404 2.64 31.59 3.01
C ASN A 404 3.02 30.26 2.29
N PHE A 405 3.01 29.13 3.00
CA PHE A 405 3.52 27.87 2.46
C PHE A 405 2.45 26.79 2.27
N ASP A 406 1.19 27.10 2.56
CA ASP A 406 0.13 26.11 2.43
C ASP A 406 -0.57 26.20 1.06
N GLY A 407 -0.25 25.28 0.16
CA GLY A 407 -0.89 25.15 -1.16
C GLY A 407 -2.30 24.55 -1.15
N THR A 408 -2.79 24.08 0.00
CA THR A 408 -4.09 23.38 0.09
C THR A 408 -5.24 24.26 -0.39
N VAL A 409 -5.31 25.52 0.05
CA VAL A 409 -6.39 26.44 -0.29
C VAL A 409 -6.40 26.81 -1.78
N SER A 410 -5.24 26.86 -2.44
CA SER A 410 -5.16 27.09 -3.88
C SER A 410 -5.85 25.94 -4.68
N VAL A 411 -5.73 24.71 -4.16
CA VAL A 411 -6.42 23.53 -4.73
C VAL A 411 -7.93 23.62 -4.46
N TYR A 412 -8.36 24.06 -3.28
CA TYR A 412 -9.78 24.30 -2.97
C TYR A 412 -10.42 25.32 -3.91
N ILE A 413 -9.75 26.44 -4.16
CA ILE A 413 -10.23 27.47 -5.11
C ILE A 413 -10.41 26.86 -6.50
N GLN A 414 -9.42 26.12 -6.97
CA GLN A 414 -9.48 25.44 -8.27
C GLN A 414 -10.62 24.39 -8.33
N ALA A 415 -10.76 23.58 -7.28
CA ALA A 415 -11.79 22.55 -7.21
C ALA A 415 -13.19 23.15 -7.21
N ILE A 416 -13.44 24.23 -6.47
CA ILE A 416 -14.74 24.94 -6.46
C ILE A 416 -15.05 25.52 -7.85
N ALA A 417 -14.07 26.09 -8.54
CA ALA A 417 -14.25 26.57 -9.90
C ALA A 417 -14.61 25.41 -10.87
N LYS A 418 -13.99 24.24 -10.70
CA LYS A 418 -14.35 23.02 -11.46
C LYS A 418 -15.76 22.54 -11.15
N ILE A 419 -16.14 22.46 -9.87
CA ILE A 419 -17.50 22.09 -9.43
C ILE A 419 -18.52 23.01 -10.06
N PHE A 420 -18.28 24.34 -10.08
CA PHE A 420 -19.16 25.29 -10.72
C PHE A 420 -19.27 25.05 -12.23
N GLY A 421 -18.16 24.86 -12.94
CA GLY A 421 -18.16 24.56 -14.38
C GLY A 421 -18.90 23.25 -14.70
N LYS A 422 -18.68 22.20 -13.93
CA LYS A 422 -19.35 20.91 -14.10
C LYS A 422 -20.84 20.98 -13.72
N PHE A 423 -21.20 21.74 -12.70
CA PHE A 423 -22.61 22.02 -12.37
C PHE A 423 -23.34 22.72 -13.53
N CYS A 424 -22.71 23.70 -14.16
CA CYS A 424 -23.27 24.35 -15.34
C CYS A 424 -23.39 23.41 -16.54
N SER A 425 -22.43 22.46 -16.70
CA SER A 425 -22.46 21.49 -17.80
C SER A 425 -23.63 20.49 -17.72
N ILE A 426 -24.12 20.19 -16.52
CA ILE A 426 -25.30 19.32 -16.31
C ILE A 426 -26.54 19.86 -17.01
N PHE A 427 -26.72 21.18 -17.04
CA PHE A 427 -27.84 21.81 -17.73
C PHE A 427 -27.71 21.86 -19.26
N GLY A 428 -26.49 21.61 -19.76
CA GLY A 428 -26.19 21.53 -21.19
C GLY A 428 -26.33 22.86 -21.95
N GLU A 429 -26.30 22.75 -23.29
CA GLU A 429 -26.37 23.90 -24.22
C GLU A 429 -27.84 24.27 -24.57
N ASN A 430 -28.80 23.50 -24.07
CA ASN A 430 -30.24 23.74 -24.34
C ASN A 430 -30.74 24.98 -23.59
N LYS A 431 -32.01 25.37 -23.88
CA LYS A 431 -32.63 26.45 -23.13
C LYS A 431 -32.78 26.11 -21.65
N TRP A 432 -32.32 27.01 -20.80
CA TRP A 432 -32.43 26.90 -19.36
C TRP A 432 -33.72 27.53 -18.86
N SER A 433 -34.32 26.93 -17.83
CA SER A 433 -35.43 27.50 -17.11
C SER A 433 -34.96 28.63 -16.19
N ARG A 434 -35.88 29.52 -15.83
CA ARG A 434 -35.64 30.60 -14.88
C ARG A 434 -35.05 30.11 -13.55
N SER A 435 -35.50 28.95 -13.05
CA SER A 435 -34.99 28.35 -11.83
C SER A 435 -33.52 27.93 -11.96
N GLN A 436 -33.10 27.39 -13.12
CA GLN A 436 -31.71 27.03 -13.39
C GLN A 436 -30.81 28.27 -13.42
N PHE A 437 -31.22 29.35 -14.09
CA PHE A 437 -30.50 30.63 -14.06
C PHE A 437 -30.34 31.16 -12.63
N GLN A 438 -31.40 31.11 -11.82
CA GLN A 438 -31.36 31.56 -10.43
C GLN A 438 -30.41 30.71 -9.59
N SER A 439 -30.37 29.37 -9.78
CA SER A 439 -29.46 28.46 -9.08
C SER A 439 -28.00 28.75 -9.42
N VAL A 440 -27.70 28.95 -10.70
CA VAL A 440 -26.33 29.27 -11.16
C VAL A 440 -25.89 30.64 -10.62
N ASN A 441 -26.79 31.66 -10.68
CA ASN A 441 -26.51 32.99 -10.14
C ASN A 441 -26.29 32.98 -8.61
N SER A 442 -27.10 32.21 -7.88
CA SER A 442 -26.91 32.04 -6.43
C SER A 442 -25.59 31.39 -6.08
N LEU A 443 -25.21 30.34 -6.83
CA LEU A 443 -23.97 29.63 -6.62
C LEU A 443 -22.76 30.52 -6.96
N SER A 444 -22.76 31.25 -8.08
CA SER A 444 -21.67 32.17 -8.46
C SER A 444 -21.45 33.24 -7.41
N LYS A 445 -22.54 33.87 -6.87
CA LYS A 445 -22.45 34.87 -5.80
C LYS A 445 -21.81 34.31 -4.52
N LYS A 446 -22.19 33.11 -4.12
CA LYS A 446 -21.59 32.44 -2.95
C LYS A 446 -20.09 32.19 -3.14
N ILE A 447 -19.72 31.72 -4.31
CA ILE A 447 -18.30 31.45 -4.64
C ILE A 447 -17.49 32.75 -4.64
N ILE A 448 -17.99 33.81 -5.30
CA ILE A 448 -17.32 35.12 -5.28
C ILE A 448 -17.17 35.65 -3.86
N THR A 449 -18.20 35.52 -3.03
CA THR A 449 -18.14 35.95 -1.62
C THR A 449 -17.06 35.20 -0.83
N TRP A 450 -16.90 33.90 -1.08
CA TRP A 450 -15.88 33.11 -0.42
C TRP A 450 -14.47 33.42 -0.96
N PHE A 451 -14.30 33.55 -2.28
CA PHE A 451 -13.01 33.89 -2.89
C PHE A 451 -12.51 35.28 -2.49
N ASN A 452 -13.41 36.24 -2.27
CA ASN A 452 -13.05 37.59 -1.79
C ASN A 452 -12.28 37.59 -0.46
N LYS A 453 -12.43 36.54 0.37
CA LYS A 453 -11.67 36.40 1.61
C LYS A 453 -10.17 36.19 1.35
N PHE A 454 -9.79 35.74 0.18
CA PHE A 454 -8.40 35.38 -0.19
C PHE A 454 -7.73 36.40 -1.10
N GLN A 455 -8.40 37.46 -1.52
CA GLN A 455 -7.84 38.48 -2.42
C GLN A 455 -6.60 39.19 -1.87
N ASN A 456 -6.41 39.20 -0.55
CA ASN A 456 -5.25 39.76 0.16
C ASN A 456 -4.40 38.68 0.83
N SER A 457 -4.46 37.44 0.35
CA SER A 457 -3.66 36.35 0.91
C SER A 457 -2.17 36.64 0.70
N PRO A 458 -1.32 36.39 1.70
CA PRO A 458 0.14 36.47 1.54
C PRO A 458 0.70 35.31 0.67
N ASN A 459 -0.06 34.23 0.47
CA ASN A 459 0.29 33.18 -0.48
C ASN A 459 -0.12 33.64 -1.89
N PHE A 460 0.90 33.86 -2.75
CA PHE A 460 0.71 34.38 -4.10
C PHE A 460 -0.18 33.47 -4.96
N GLU A 461 -0.02 32.16 -4.87
CA GLU A 461 -0.80 31.17 -5.62
C GLU A 461 -2.30 31.23 -5.24
N VAL A 462 -2.60 31.37 -3.94
CA VAL A 462 -3.97 31.50 -3.43
C VAL A 462 -4.58 32.83 -3.89
N GLN A 463 -3.83 33.92 -3.79
CA GLN A 463 -4.26 35.25 -4.21
C GLN A 463 -4.57 35.29 -5.71
N GLU A 464 -3.63 34.81 -6.54
CA GLU A 464 -3.75 34.85 -7.99
C GLU A 464 -4.96 34.03 -8.48
N ARG A 465 -5.12 32.82 -8.00
CA ARG A 465 -6.27 31.97 -8.38
C ARG A 465 -7.59 32.58 -7.94
N ALA A 466 -7.65 33.11 -6.69
CA ALA A 466 -8.86 33.74 -6.21
C ALA A 466 -9.25 34.94 -7.07
N LEU A 467 -8.33 35.86 -7.34
CA LEU A 467 -8.59 37.06 -8.14
C LEU A 467 -8.97 36.69 -9.59
N SER A 468 -8.26 35.76 -10.22
CA SER A 468 -8.57 35.33 -11.58
C SER A 468 -9.98 34.77 -11.71
N PHE A 469 -10.39 33.88 -10.79
CA PHE A 469 -11.74 33.32 -10.82
C PHE A 469 -12.81 34.31 -10.39
N ILE A 470 -12.53 35.26 -9.49
CA ILE A 470 -13.47 36.33 -9.14
C ILE A 470 -13.83 37.15 -10.38
N GLU A 471 -12.85 37.59 -11.15
CA GLU A 471 -13.11 38.42 -12.36
C GLU A 471 -13.88 37.65 -13.42
N VAL A 472 -13.54 36.37 -13.66
CA VAL A 472 -14.28 35.51 -14.59
C VAL A 472 -15.73 35.29 -14.12
N LEU A 473 -15.95 35.00 -12.83
CA LEU A 473 -17.26 34.74 -12.28
C LEU A 473 -18.15 36.02 -12.24
N LYS A 474 -17.56 37.20 -12.09
CA LYS A 474 -18.29 38.47 -12.24
C LYS A 474 -18.86 38.64 -13.64
N LEU A 475 -18.07 38.33 -14.68
CA LEU A 475 -18.53 38.36 -16.06
C LEU A 475 -19.67 37.35 -16.30
N VAL A 476 -19.60 36.18 -15.69
CA VAL A 476 -20.67 35.18 -15.74
C VAL A 476 -21.92 35.72 -15.03
N GLU A 477 -21.77 36.30 -13.84
CA GLU A 477 -22.87 36.87 -13.06
C GLU A 477 -23.58 37.97 -13.84
N GLU A 478 -22.85 38.94 -14.41
CA GLU A 478 -23.39 40.02 -15.24
C GLU A 478 -24.16 39.47 -16.45
N SER A 479 -23.61 38.45 -17.14
CA SER A 479 -24.25 37.80 -18.27
C SER A 479 -25.56 37.10 -17.87
N ILE A 480 -25.55 36.37 -16.76
CA ILE A 480 -26.74 35.67 -16.24
C ILE A 480 -27.79 36.67 -15.78
N GLN A 481 -27.38 37.76 -15.15
CA GLN A 481 -28.30 38.81 -14.69
C GLN A 481 -29.01 39.47 -15.88
N SER A 482 -28.29 39.76 -16.96
CA SER A 482 -28.86 40.30 -18.22
C SER A 482 -29.89 39.36 -18.82
N GLU A 483 -29.63 38.05 -18.85
CA GLU A 483 -30.60 37.06 -19.36
C GLU A 483 -31.83 36.95 -18.46
N LEU A 484 -31.70 37.03 -17.14
CA LEU A 484 -32.81 37.03 -16.19
C LEU A 484 -33.69 38.27 -16.37
N GLU A 485 -33.12 39.45 -16.58
CA GLU A 485 -33.87 40.70 -16.87
C GLU A 485 -34.61 40.61 -18.21
N THR A 486 -34.02 39.95 -19.21
CA THR A 486 -34.65 39.71 -20.51
C THR A 486 -35.84 38.76 -20.38
N LEU A 487 -35.73 37.68 -19.61
CA LEU A 487 -36.81 36.75 -19.30
C LEU A 487 -37.95 37.42 -18.54
N GLU A 488 -37.64 38.36 -17.63
CA GLU A 488 -38.66 39.14 -16.92
C GLU A 488 -39.42 40.10 -17.84
N SER A 489 -38.74 40.65 -18.85
CA SER A 489 -39.31 41.60 -19.79
C SER A 489 -40.13 40.91 -20.89
N SER A 490 -39.70 39.74 -21.36
CA SER A 490 -40.37 39.01 -22.45
C SER A 490 -41.53 38.14 -21.99
N GLY A 491 -41.60 37.79 -20.71
CA GLY A 491 -42.60 36.85 -20.19
C GLY A 491 -42.32 35.39 -20.56
N ASP A 492 -41.16 35.07 -21.12
CA ASP A 492 -40.73 33.72 -21.45
C ASP A 492 -40.16 33.03 -20.21
N ASP A 493 -40.38 31.72 -20.07
CA ASP A 493 -39.89 30.92 -18.95
C ASP A 493 -38.50 30.29 -19.24
N THR A 494 -37.99 30.37 -20.47
CA THR A 494 -36.73 29.72 -20.87
C THR A 494 -35.91 30.62 -21.81
N ALA A 495 -34.58 30.64 -21.59
CA ALA A 495 -33.61 31.31 -22.47
C ALA A 495 -32.38 30.45 -22.72
N TYR A 496 -31.61 30.78 -23.74
CA TYR A 496 -30.30 30.12 -23.95
C TYR A 496 -29.29 30.64 -22.93
N PRO A 497 -28.44 29.75 -22.40
CA PRO A 497 -27.39 30.18 -21.49
C PRO A 497 -26.37 31.08 -22.18
N PRO A 498 -25.66 31.95 -21.43
CA PRO A 498 -24.63 32.82 -21.99
C PRO A 498 -23.53 32.03 -22.69
N ASN A 499 -23.20 32.41 -23.93
CA ASN A 499 -22.14 31.76 -24.73
C ASN A 499 -20.79 31.78 -24.04
N PHE A 500 -20.47 32.83 -23.30
CA PHE A 500 -19.23 32.94 -22.54
C PHE A 500 -19.13 31.82 -21.47
N LEU A 501 -20.24 31.54 -20.78
CA LEU A 501 -20.28 30.47 -19.77
C LEU A 501 -20.10 29.10 -20.42
N ILE A 502 -20.93 28.77 -21.41
CA ILE A 502 -20.99 27.41 -21.98
C ILE A 502 -19.80 27.12 -22.90
N LYS A 503 -19.39 28.06 -23.74
CA LYS A 503 -18.31 27.86 -24.73
C LYS A 503 -16.92 28.33 -24.25
N GLY A 504 -16.88 29.18 -23.22
CA GLY A 504 -15.66 29.73 -22.68
C GLY A 504 -15.27 29.04 -21.36
N PHE A 505 -16.11 29.15 -20.33
CA PHE A 505 -15.75 28.69 -18.97
C PHE A 505 -15.88 27.18 -18.77
N VAL A 506 -17.02 26.60 -19.15
CA VAL A 506 -17.29 25.17 -18.95
C VAL A 506 -16.24 24.26 -19.60
N PRO A 507 -15.82 24.50 -20.87
CA PRO A 507 -14.83 23.66 -21.51
C PRO A 507 -13.45 23.65 -20.84
N LEU A 508 -13.10 24.67 -20.05
CA LEU A 508 -11.85 24.68 -19.27
C LEU A 508 -11.74 23.45 -18.36
N PHE A 509 -12.86 22.89 -17.92
CA PHE A 509 -12.91 21.79 -16.96
C PHE A 509 -13.52 20.49 -17.52
N THR A 510 -14.13 20.53 -18.70
CA THR A 510 -14.84 19.38 -19.29
C THR A 510 -14.23 18.89 -20.60
N ALA A 511 -13.40 19.70 -21.28
CA ALA A 511 -12.86 19.36 -22.58
C ALA A 511 -11.85 18.21 -22.58
N THR A 512 -11.20 17.96 -21.46
CA THR A 512 -10.17 16.92 -21.34
C THR A 512 -10.44 15.99 -20.18
N THR A 513 -10.25 14.70 -20.40
CA THR A 513 -10.34 13.68 -19.35
C THR A 513 -8.94 13.24 -18.94
N ILE A 514 -8.71 13.15 -17.62
CA ILE A 514 -7.45 12.64 -17.08
C ILE A 514 -7.40 11.12 -17.29
N LYS A 515 -6.30 10.65 -17.87
CA LYS A 515 -6.05 9.21 -18.10
C LYS A 515 -4.75 8.79 -17.41
N PRO A 516 -4.69 7.58 -16.84
CA PRO A 516 -3.47 7.10 -16.21
C PRO A 516 -2.37 6.87 -17.24
N VAL A 517 -1.15 7.25 -16.90
CA VAL A 517 0.03 6.95 -17.70
C VAL A 517 0.65 5.63 -17.22
N GLY A 518 0.93 4.73 -18.15
CA GLY A 518 1.58 3.46 -17.82
C GLY A 518 2.99 3.67 -17.28
N LEU A 519 3.36 2.99 -16.19
CA LEU A 519 4.67 3.10 -15.53
C LEU A 519 5.85 2.89 -16.50
N LYS A 520 5.75 1.92 -17.43
CA LYS A 520 6.76 1.67 -18.46
C LYS A 520 6.90 2.83 -19.45
N THR A 521 5.82 3.57 -19.70
CA THR A 521 5.85 4.75 -20.58
C THR A 521 6.47 5.93 -19.86
N GLN A 522 6.11 6.11 -18.60
CA GLN A 522 6.65 7.19 -17.76
C GLN A 522 8.15 7.03 -17.50
N SER A 523 8.63 5.80 -17.29
CA SER A 523 10.07 5.53 -17.09
C SER A 523 10.92 5.77 -18.33
N LYS A 524 10.33 5.85 -19.54
CA LYS A 524 11.02 6.19 -20.79
C LYS A 524 11.18 7.69 -21.01
N ILE A 525 10.40 8.51 -20.30
CA ILE A 525 10.49 9.96 -20.39
C ILE A 525 11.66 10.38 -19.48
N GLN A 526 12.76 10.77 -20.09
CA GLN A 526 13.87 11.35 -19.35
C GLN A 526 13.50 12.79 -18.96
N PRO A 527 13.77 13.21 -17.71
CA PRO A 527 13.62 14.62 -17.35
C PRO A 527 14.53 15.47 -18.25
N PRO A 528 14.13 16.72 -18.58
CA PRO A 528 15.01 17.65 -19.29
C PRO A 528 16.34 17.81 -18.56
N VAL A 529 17.43 17.95 -19.34
CA VAL A 529 18.81 18.00 -18.79
C VAL A 529 19.01 19.19 -17.85
N ASP A 530 18.18 20.22 -17.96
CA ASP A 530 18.27 21.47 -17.18
C ASP A 530 17.17 21.56 -16.09
N LEU A 531 16.53 20.44 -15.74
CA LEU A 531 15.56 20.38 -14.66
C LEU A 531 16.30 20.01 -13.36
N ASP A 532 16.62 21.04 -12.56
CA ASP A 532 17.15 20.89 -11.20
C ASP A 532 16.05 20.53 -10.19
#